data_d2ff4eb6e9d45d610f6830a6b7194cff
#
_entry.id   d2ff4eb6e9d45d610f6830a6b7194cff
#
_cell.length_a   1.000
_cell.length_b   1.000
_cell.length_c   1.000
_cell.angle_alpha   90.00
_cell.angle_beta   90.00
_cell.angle_gamma   90.00
#
_symmetry.space_group_name_H-M   'P 1'
#
loop_
_entity.id
_entity.type
_entity.pdbx_description
1 polymer ?
#
loop_
_entity_poly.entity_id
_entity_poly.type
_entity_poly.pdbx_seq_one_letter_code
_entity_poly.pdbx_strand_id
1 'polypeptide(L)'
;MGASWSILILWAAVADAVLQAIVGIAHIDREAIAFAVLFAVGVVVLLRARQGSRVRSGTVIILGLLFADVAFWMITATWSNVRNHEQLLYIIEPLALACASAAGLIGVVGQLVDRHGRANGAAAVVAVAAFAAFILGTGGAAITGWGKEQTQGPNDLALRIHNTAYRATAISATSHRVTLYVTNEDLFWHTVTIDQLGVDLALPVGSHRRITFSAPSGTYTFYCRIPGHRQAGMQGTIKVP
;
A
#
# COMPACT_ATOMS: atom_id res chain seq x y z
N MET A 1 -0.36 3.10 35.76
CA MET A 1 -0.12 4.19 34.81
C MET A 1 0.41 3.74 33.45
N GLY A 2 0.10 2.55 32.98
CA GLY A 2 0.40 2.09 31.61
C GLY A 2 -0.72 2.43 30.58
N ALA A 3 -1.57 3.41 30.92
CA ALA A 3 -2.76 3.72 30.12
C ALA A 3 -2.46 4.36 28.74
N SER A 4 -1.37 5.13 28.63
CA SER A 4 -1.12 5.93 27.43
C SER A 4 -0.67 5.10 26.22
N TRP A 5 0.22 4.15 26.38
CA TRP A 5 0.65 3.26 25.28
C TRP A 5 -0.49 2.35 24.82
N SER A 6 -1.25 1.79 25.76
CA SER A 6 -2.43 0.99 25.41
C SER A 6 -3.49 1.79 24.67
N ILE A 7 -3.68 3.06 25.03
CA ILE A 7 -4.59 3.97 24.34
C ILE A 7 -4.09 4.27 22.92
N LEU A 8 -2.78 4.52 22.75
CA LEU A 8 -2.18 4.75 21.43
C LEU A 8 -2.36 3.53 20.53
N ILE A 9 -2.06 2.32 21.02
CA ILE A 9 -2.25 1.07 20.28
C ILE A 9 -3.71 0.90 19.87
N LEU A 10 -4.64 1.17 20.79
CA LEU A 10 -6.07 1.04 20.54
C LEU A 10 -6.53 1.98 19.43
N TRP A 11 -6.20 3.27 19.53
CA TRP A 11 -6.61 4.27 18.53
C TRP A 11 -5.92 4.07 17.19
N ALA A 12 -4.64 3.64 17.16
CA ALA A 12 -3.98 3.28 15.93
C ALA A 12 -4.67 2.09 15.25
N ALA A 13 -5.02 1.03 16.02
CA ALA A 13 -5.74 -0.11 15.49
C ALA A 13 -7.14 0.23 14.98
N VAL A 14 -7.85 1.16 15.66
CA VAL A 14 -9.14 1.69 15.16
C VAL A 14 -8.94 2.46 13.86
N ALA A 15 -7.92 3.32 13.79
CA ALA A 15 -7.63 4.10 12.59
C ALA A 15 -7.28 3.19 11.39
N ASP A 16 -6.40 2.19 11.60
CA ASP A 16 -6.06 1.22 10.54
C ASP A 16 -7.29 0.40 10.11
N ALA A 17 -8.12 -0.07 11.06
CA ALA A 17 -9.33 -0.81 10.72
C ALA A 17 -10.29 0.02 9.85
N VAL A 18 -10.49 1.30 10.20
CA VAL A 18 -11.40 2.20 9.46
C VAL A 18 -10.81 2.55 8.09
N LEU A 19 -9.54 2.96 8.04
CA LEU A 19 -8.88 3.33 6.78
C LEU A 19 -8.81 2.16 5.81
N GLN A 20 -8.41 0.98 6.28
CA GLN A 20 -8.37 -0.24 5.48
C GLN A 20 -9.78 -0.66 4.98
N ALA A 21 -10.83 -0.47 5.81
CA ALA A 21 -12.19 -0.73 5.38
C ALA A 21 -12.65 0.25 4.29
N ILE A 22 -12.35 1.53 4.42
CA ILE A 22 -12.67 2.55 3.41
C ILE A 22 -11.98 2.21 2.10
N VAL A 23 -10.68 1.94 2.15
CA VAL A 23 -9.87 1.59 1.00
C VAL A 23 -10.36 0.30 0.36
N GLY A 24 -10.57 -0.75 1.15
CA GLY A 24 -11.05 -2.03 0.67
C GLY A 24 -12.41 -1.97 -0.02
N ILE A 25 -13.31 -1.11 0.46
CA ILE A 25 -14.61 -0.88 -0.18
C ILE A 25 -14.46 -0.03 -1.44
N ALA A 26 -13.69 1.06 -1.39
CA ALA A 26 -13.52 1.99 -2.50
C ALA A 26 -12.83 1.32 -3.72
N HIS A 27 -11.83 0.49 -3.46
CA HIS A 27 -11.04 -0.18 -4.52
C HIS A 27 -11.43 -1.65 -4.75
N ILE A 28 -12.42 -2.17 -4.00
CA ILE A 28 -12.83 -3.59 -4.01
C ILE A 28 -11.63 -4.49 -3.71
N ASP A 29 -10.78 -4.07 -2.77
CA ASP A 29 -9.55 -4.73 -2.39
C ASP A 29 -9.79 -5.70 -1.23
N ARG A 30 -9.63 -7.00 -1.51
CA ARG A 30 -9.87 -8.07 -0.53
C ARG A 30 -8.82 -8.08 0.58
N GLU A 31 -7.58 -7.70 0.27
CA GLU A 31 -6.48 -7.67 1.24
C GLU A 31 -6.71 -6.56 2.25
N ALA A 32 -7.07 -5.35 1.79
CA ALA A 32 -7.43 -4.25 2.66
C ALA A 32 -8.62 -4.61 3.56
N ILE A 33 -9.65 -5.28 3.03
CA ILE A 33 -10.78 -5.77 3.83
C ILE A 33 -10.31 -6.78 4.89
N ALA A 34 -9.42 -7.71 4.54
CA ALA A 34 -8.88 -8.68 5.49
C ALA A 34 -8.10 -8.00 6.62
N PHE A 35 -7.23 -7.02 6.30
CA PHE A 35 -6.53 -6.22 7.30
C PHE A 35 -7.50 -5.44 8.19
N ALA A 36 -8.53 -4.82 7.61
CA ALA A 36 -9.57 -4.13 8.38
C ALA A 36 -10.21 -5.04 9.42
N VAL A 37 -10.55 -6.28 9.04
CA VAL A 37 -11.13 -7.28 9.95
C VAL A 37 -10.13 -7.68 11.04
N LEU A 38 -8.86 -7.93 10.69
CA LEU A 38 -7.83 -8.30 11.66
C LEU A 38 -7.61 -7.20 12.70
N PHE A 39 -7.51 -5.94 12.29
CA PHE A 39 -7.39 -4.81 13.21
C PHE A 39 -8.66 -4.64 14.07
N ALA A 40 -9.85 -4.78 13.49
CA ALA A 40 -11.12 -4.70 14.23
C ALA A 40 -11.22 -5.80 15.30
N VAL A 41 -10.84 -7.04 14.97
CA VAL A 41 -10.75 -8.13 15.95
C VAL A 41 -9.76 -7.80 17.06
N GLY A 42 -8.59 -7.28 16.71
CA GLY A 42 -7.58 -6.82 17.68
C GLY A 42 -8.15 -5.76 18.64
N VAL A 43 -8.88 -4.77 18.13
CA VAL A 43 -9.59 -3.75 18.92
C VAL A 43 -10.57 -4.39 19.90
N VAL A 44 -11.44 -5.29 19.44
CA VAL A 44 -12.43 -5.97 20.29
C VAL A 44 -11.74 -6.76 21.40
N VAL A 45 -10.68 -7.49 21.08
CA VAL A 45 -9.91 -8.24 22.08
C VAL A 45 -9.25 -7.30 23.10
N LEU A 46 -8.63 -6.20 22.65
CA LEU A 46 -8.02 -5.22 23.57
C LEU A 46 -9.04 -4.59 24.53
N LEU A 47 -10.28 -4.36 24.07
CA LEU A 47 -11.34 -3.79 24.89
C LEU A 47 -11.88 -4.79 25.91
N ARG A 48 -11.94 -6.10 25.58
CA ARG A 48 -12.55 -7.15 26.42
C ARG A 48 -11.58 -7.93 27.29
N ALA A 49 -10.32 -8.07 26.86
CA ALA A 49 -9.33 -8.85 27.60
C ALA A 49 -8.85 -8.10 28.88
N ARG A 50 -8.77 -8.84 30.00
CA ARG A 50 -8.23 -8.29 31.25
C ARG A 50 -6.82 -7.77 31.07
N GLN A 51 -6.53 -6.64 31.73
CA GLN A 51 -5.16 -6.11 31.83
C GLN A 51 -4.21 -7.18 32.37
N GLY A 52 -3.03 -7.33 31.77
CA GLY A 52 -2.03 -8.32 32.18
C GLY A 52 -2.32 -9.78 31.78
N SER A 53 -3.46 -10.05 31.09
CA SER A 53 -3.74 -11.40 30.61
C SER A 53 -2.83 -11.78 29.43
N ARG A 54 -2.52 -13.09 29.29
CA ARG A 54 -1.76 -13.61 28.14
C ARG A 54 -2.43 -13.31 26.80
N VAL A 55 -3.77 -13.34 26.77
CA VAL A 55 -4.56 -12.99 25.58
C VAL A 55 -4.28 -11.56 25.15
N ARG A 56 -4.36 -10.60 26.08
CA ARG A 56 -4.08 -9.19 25.79
C ARG A 56 -2.65 -8.97 25.31
N SER A 57 -1.67 -9.58 25.98
CA SER A 57 -0.26 -9.47 25.59
C SER A 57 0.01 -10.08 24.21
N GLY A 58 -0.57 -11.24 23.93
CA GLY A 58 -0.48 -11.86 22.60
C GLY A 58 -1.11 -10.98 21.50
N THR A 59 -2.28 -10.37 21.77
CA THR A 59 -2.94 -9.45 20.83
C THR A 59 -2.06 -8.23 20.54
N VAL A 60 -1.40 -7.65 21.55
CA VAL A 60 -0.49 -6.50 21.35
C VAL A 60 0.68 -6.89 20.43
N ILE A 61 1.24 -8.09 20.60
CA ILE A 61 2.33 -8.57 19.72
C ILE A 61 1.82 -8.76 18.29
N ILE A 62 0.66 -9.40 18.10
CA ILE A 62 0.06 -9.62 16.78
C ILE A 62 -0.23 -8.28 16.09
N LEU A 63 -0.83 -7.33 16.80
CA LEU A 63 -1.05 -5.98 16.27
C LEU A 63 0.28 -5.31 15.92
N GLY A 64 1.34 -5.49 16.70
CA GLY A 64 2.67 -4.98 16.40
C GLY A 64 3.22 -5.50 15.07
N LEU A 65 3.03 -6.79 14.77
CA LEU A 65 3.42 -7.38 13.50
C LEU A 65 2.58 -6.83 12.34
N LEU A 66 1.26 -6.69 12.52
CA LEU A 66 0.38 -6.10 11.51
C LEU A 66 0.74 -4.63 11.24
N PHE A 67 0.97 -3.83 12.28
CA PHE A 67 1.42 -2.45 12.11
C PHE A 67 2.76 -2.34 11.38
N ALA A 68 3.72 -3.25 11.69
CA ALA A 68 5.02 -3.25 11.01
C ALA A 68 4.87 -3.57 9.51
N ASP A 69 4.03 -4.54 9.17
CA ASP A 69 3.77 -4.94 7.79
C ASP A 69 3.08 -3.80 7.02
N VAL A 70 1.96 -3.28 7.52
CA VAL A 70 1.25 -2.17 6.86
C VAL A 70 2.12 -0.93 6.75
N ALA A 71 2.86 -0.55 7.82
CA ALA A 71 3.75 0.61 7.77
C ALA A 71 4.83 0.46 6.69
N PHE A 72 5.45 -0.71 6.58
CA PHE A 72 6.48 -0.99 5.58
C PHE A 72 5.94 -0.80 4.16
N TRP A 73 4.83 -1.44 3.83
CA TRP A 73 4.24 -1.36 2.50
C TRP A 73 3.70 0.04 2.17
N MET A 74 3.04 0.68 3.12
CA MET A 74 2.45 2.00 2.89
C MET A 74 3.50 3.12 2.81
N ILE A 75 4.59 3.04 3.58
CA ILE A 75 5.73 3.97 3.43
C ILE A 75 6.35 3.80 2.04
N THR A 76 6.54 2.56 1.59
CA THR A 76 7.09 2.26 0.26
C THR A 76 6.18 2.78 -0.85
N ALA A 77 4.87 2.57 -0.74
CA ALA A 77 3.88 3.07 -1.69
C ALA A 77 3.86 4.61 -1.71
N THR A 78 3.83 5.26 -0.55
CA THR A 78 3.87 6.73 -0.43
C THR A 78 5.11 7.29 -1.12
N TRP A 79 6.30 6.74 -0.83
CA TRP A 79 7.55 7.17 -1.42
C TRP A 79 7.55 7.02 -2.95
N SER A 80 7.05 5.87 -3.44
CA SER A 80 6.93 5.63 -4.88
C SER A 80 6.00 6.63 -5.54
N ASN A 81 4.85 6.90 -4.95
CA ASN A 81 3.86 7.83 -5.50
C ASN A 81 4.35 9.28 -5.51
N VAL A 82 4.99 9.73 -4.43
CA VAL A 82 5.63 11.06 -4.38
C VAL A 82 6.72 11.18 -5.46
N ARG A 83 7.60 10.20 -5.57
CA ARG A 83 8.69 10.20 -6.56
C ARG A 83 8.19 10.24 -7.99
N ASN A 84 7.06 9.61 -8.27
CA ASN A 84 6.46 9.57 -9.61
C ASN A 84 5.43 10.67 -9.85
N HIS A 85 5.29 11.63 -8.92
CA HIS A 85 4.34 12.75 -9.03
C HIS A 85 2.90 12.30 -9.27
N GLU A 86 2.47 11.28 -8.54
CA GLU A 86 1.09 10.79 -8.64
C GLU A 86 0.07 11.78 -8.07
N GLN A 87 -1.21 11.57 -8.38
CA GLN A 87 -2.28 12.41 -7.85
C GLN A 87 -2.29 12.38 -6.32
N LEU A 88 -2.71 13.50 -5.71
CA LEU A 88 -2.68 13.68 -4.26
C LEU A 88 -3.37 12.55 -3.49
N LEU A 89 -4.52 12.10 -4.00
CA LEU A 89 -5.29 11.04 -3.33
C LEU A 89 -4.46 9.77 -3.14
N TYR A 90 -3.69 9.38 -4.17
CA TYR A 90 -2.83 8.19 -4.12
C TYR A 90 -1.58 8.36 -3.26
N ILE A 91 -1.32 9.58 -2.79
CA ILE A 91 -0.26 9.87 -1.83
C ILE A 91 -0.83 9.94 -0.41
N ILE A 92 -1.97 10.59 -0.23
CA ILE A 92 -2.61 10.78 1.09
C ILE A 92 -3.03 9.45 1.69
N GLU A 93 -3.62 8.58 0.90
CA GLU A 93 -4.18 7.31 1.36
C GLU A 93 -3.11 6.38 1.99
N PRO A 94 -2.04 5.99 1.29
CA PRO A 94 -0.99 5.15 1.88
C PRO A 94 -0.22 5.89 2.98
N LEU A 95 -0.09 7.22 2.90
CA LEU A 95 0.56 8.01 3.96
C LEU A 95 -0.26 7.99 5.25
N ALA A 96 -1.58 8.09 5.17
CA ALA A 96 -2.45 8.02 6.33
C ALA A 96 -2.34 6.66 7.04
N LEU A 97 -2.36 5.56 6.27
CA LEU A 97 -2.15 4.20 6.77
C LEU A 97 -0.75 4.02 7.36
N ALA A 98 0.29 4.53 6.69
CA ALA A 98 1.66 4.50 7.21
C ALA A 98 1.78 5.21 8.56
N CYS A 99 1.16 6.38 8.70
CA CYS A 99 1.19 7.15 9.96
C CYS A 99 0.42 6.45 11.07
N ALA A 100 -0.76 5.90 10.80
CA ALA A 100 -1.55 5.15 11.78
C ALA A 100 -0.78 3.91 12.26
N SER A 101 -0.26 3.12 11.36
CA SER A 101 0.52 1.92 11.66
C SER A 101 1.83 2.23 12.38
N ALA A 102 2.56 3.27 11.98
CA ALA A 102 3.76 3.71 12.68
C ALA A 102 3.45 4.13 14.13
N ALA A 103 2.38 4.87 14.35
CA ALA A 103 1.94 5.24 15.70
C ALA A 103 1.58 4.00 16.55
N GLY A 104 0.90 3.02 15.95
CA GLY A 104 0.60 1.74 16.59
C GLY A 104 1.85 0.94 16.96
N LEU A 105 2.81 0.82 16.04
CA LEU A 105 4.08 0.13 16.27
C LEU A 105 4.87 0.78 17.41
N ILE A 106 4.95 2.11 17.43
CA ILE A 106 5.61 2.85 18.50
C ILE A 106 4.89 2.61 19.84
N GLY A 107 3.55 2.57 19.84
CA GLY A 107 2.76 2.21 21.00
C GLY A 107 3.12 0.82 21.54
N VAL A 108 3.26 -0.17 20.66
CA VAL A 108 3.67 -1.54 21.02
C VAL A 108 5.07 -1.57 21.59
N VAL A 109 6.04 -0.96 20.91
CA VAL A 109 7.44 -0.88 21.38
C VAL A 109 7.51 -0.14 22.73
N GLY A 110 6.82 1.01 22.85
CA GLY A 110 6.75 1.76 24.10
C GLY A 110 6.17 0.93 25.24
N GLN A 111 5.11 0.16 25.02
CA GLN A 111 4.54 -0.72 26.02
C GLN A 111 5.48 -1.87 26.43
N LEU A 112 6.28 -2.39 25.49
CA LEU A 112 7.24 -3.46 25.77
C LEU A 112 8.48 -2.96 26.53
N VAL A 113 8.95 -1.75 26.22
CA VAL A 113 10.18 -1.15 26.81
C VAL A 113 9.89 -0.42 28.11
N ASP A 114 8.77 0.27 28.20
CA ASP A 114 8.42 1.10 29.36
C ASP A 114 7.79 0.28 30.49
N ARG A 115 8.64 -0.33 31.32
CA ARG A 115 8.22 -1.06 32.52
C ARG A 115 7.73 -0.15 33.64
N HIS A 116 7.89 1.18 33.57
CA HIS A 116 7.66 2.13 34.64
C HIS A 116 6.57 3.17 34.37
N GLY A 117 5.86 3.11 33.25
CA GLY A 117 4.68 3.94 32.96
C GLY A 117 4.96 5.44 32.76
N ARG A 118 6.17 5.85 32.42
CA ARG A 118 6.58 7.26 32.20
C ARG A 118 6.24 7.81 30.81
N ALA A 119 5.43 7.10 30.06
CA ALA A 119 5.26 7.31 28.64
C ALA A 119 4.30 8.42 28.19
N ASN A 120 3.63 9.12 29.10
CA ASN A 120 2.59 10.08 28.71
C ASN A 120 3.10 11.20 27.79
N GLY A 121 4.30 11.72 28.04
CA GLY A 121 4.94 12.73 27.20
C GLY A 121 5.42 12.17 25.86
N ALA A 122 6.05 10.98 25.88
CA ALA A 122 6.59 10.35 24.70
C ALA A 122 5.48 9.93 23.70
N ALA A 123 4.37 9.34 24.20
CA ALA A 123 3.24 8.99 23.35
C ALA A 123 2.60 10.21 22.65
N ALA A 124 2.47 11.32 23.41
CA ALA A 124 1.99 12.57 22.84
C ALA A 124 2.95 13.15 21.80
N VAL A 125 4.27 13.15 22.05
CA VAL A 125 5.29 13.61 21.12
C VAL A 125 5.26 12.78 19.84
N VAL A 126 5.11 11.45 19.96
CA VAL A 126 5.03 10.56 18.80
C VAL A 126 3.76 10.78 17.99
N ALA A 127 2.61 10.94 18.64
CA ALA A 127 1.34 11.24 17.96
C ALA A 127 1.42 12.58 17.22
N VAL A 128 2.00 13.61 17.84
CA VAL A 128 2.23 14.92 17.22
C VAL A 128 3.23 14.81 16.07
N ALA A 129 4.32 14.07 16.23
CA ALA A 129 5.30 13.86 15.17
C ALA A 129 4.71 13.09 13.97
N ALA A 130 3.91 12.06 14.21
CA ALA A 130 3.20 11.32 13.15
C ALA A 130 2.20 12.23 12.41
N PHE A 131 1.44 13.05 13.15
CA PHE A 131 0.51 14.02 12.55
C PHE A 131 1.26 15.12 11.78
N ALA A 132 2.35 15.65 12.32
CA ALA A 132 3.20 16.62 11.61
C ALA A 132 3.81 16.02 10.34
N ALA A 133 4.30 14.77 10.39
CA ALA A 133 4.81 14.06 9.21
C ALA A 133 3.71 13.85 8.16
N PHE A 134 2.48 13.55 8.59
CA PHE A 134 1.32 13.48 7.71
C PHE A 134 1.06 14.82 7.00
N ILE A 135 0.98 15.92 7.75
CA ILE A 135 0.75 17.26 7.19
C ILE A 135 1.90 17.69 6.26
N LEU A 136 3.14 17.49 6.69
CA LEU A 136 4.32 17.85 5.88
C LEU A 136 4.44 16.99 4.63
N GLY A 137 4.17 15.70 4.74
CA GLY A 137 4.18 14.78 3.61
C GLY A 137 3.10 15.12 2.58
N THR A 138 1.86 15.34 3.03
CA THR A 138 0.74 15.73 2.16
C THR A 138 0.94 17.13 1.57
N GLY A 139 1.40 18.10 2.38
CA GLY A 139 1.71 19.45 1.93
C GLY A 139 2.86 19.45 0.91
N GLY A 140 3.93 18.71 1.18
CA GLY A 140 5.06 18.55 0.26
C GLY A 140 4.63 17.92 -1.07
N ALA A 141 3.82 16.89 -1.04
CA ALA A 141 3.24 16.27 -2.22
C ALA A 141 2.35 17.26 -3.01
N ALA A 142 1.58 18.08 -2.30
CA ALA A 142 0.74 19.11 -2.91
C ALA A 142 1.56 20.20 -3.64
N ILE A 143 2.71 20.57 -3.09
CA ILE A 143 3.57 21.64 -3.62
C ILE A 143 4.41 21.14 -4.81
N THR A 144 4.87 19.88 -4.79
CA THR A 144 5.72 19.33 -5.86
C THR A 144 4.96 19.02 -7.14
N GLY A 145 3.64 19.19 -7.14
CA GLY A 145 2.77 18.92 -8.28
C GLY A 145 2.61 17.41 -8.53
N TRP A 146 1.43 17.04 -8.88
CA TRP A 146 1.14 15.64 -9.23
C TRP A 146 1.45 15.35 -10.67
N GLY A 147 1.72 14.10 -10.94
CA GLY A 147 1.81 13.60 -12.29
C GLY A 147 0.52 13.90 -13.05
N LYS A 148 0.65 14.32 -14.30
CA LYS A 148 -0.50 14.41 -15.17
C LYS A 148 -1.05 13.00 -15.34
N GLU A 149 -2.32 12.83 -15.08
CA GLU A 149 -3.03 11.60 -15.39
C GLU A 149 -2.80 11.26 -16.87
N GLN A 150 -2.28 10.07 -17.13
CA GLN A 150 -2.10 9.62 -18.51
C GLN A 150 -3.40 9.00 -18.96
N THR A 151 -4.02 9.59 -19.99
CA THR A 151 -5.26 9.08 -20.55
C THR A 151 -4.99 7.99 -21.60
N GLN A 152 -5.88 7.01 -21.64
CA GLN A 152 -5.83 5.96 -22.65
C GLN A 152 -6.05 6.55 -24.05
N GLY A 153 -5.17 6.23 -24.97
CA GLY A 153 -5.34 6.56 -26.39
C GLY A 153 -6.20 5.52 -27.12
N PRO A 154 -6.71 5.86 -28.31
CA PRO A 154 -7.66 5.00 -29.03
C PRO A 154 -7.07 3.64 -29.48
N ASN A 155 -5.76 3.55 -29.61
CA ASN A 155 -5.04 2.33 -30.06
C ASN A 155 -4.17 1.72 -28.93
N ASP A 156 -4.34 2.17 -27.71
CA ASP A 156 -3.60 1.63 -26.59
C ASP A 156 -4.16 0.27 -26.16
N LEU A 157 -3.28 -0.68 -25.90
CA LEU A 157 -3.65 -1.94 -25.31
C LEU A 157 -3.84 -1.76 -23.82
N ALA A 158 -5.08 -1.87 -23.34
CA ALA A 158 -5.41 -1.71 -21.94
C ALA A 158 -5.01 -2.95 -21.13
N LEU A 159 -4.30 -2.75 -20.03
CA LEU A 159 -3.93 -3.77 -19.07
C LEU A 159 -4.26 -3.28 -17.66
N ARG A 160 -5.21 -3.93 -17.00
CA ARG A 160 -5.61 -3.60 -15.64
C ARG A 160 -4.98 -4.57 -14.65
N ILE A 161 -4.57 -4.05 -13.50
CA ILE A 161 -4.07 -4.81 -12.37
C ILE A 161 -5.06 -4.68 -11.23
N HIS A 162 -5.48 -5.81 -10.66
CA HIS A 162 -6.38 -5.86 -9.53
C HIS A 162 -6.23 -7.19 -8.78
N ASN A 163 -6.16 -7.14 -7.44
CA ASN A 163 -5.94 -8.29 -6.56
C ASN A 163 -4.66 -9.08 -6.96
N THR A 164 -3.55 -8.36 -7.11
CA THR A 164 -2.22 -8.92 -7.44
C THR A 164 -2.22 -9.76 -8.73
N ALA A 165 -3.07 -9.41 -9.69
CA ALA A 165 -3.19 -10.10 -10.96
C ALA A 165 -3.41 -9.15 -12.13
N TYR A 166 -2.86 -9.49 -13.29
CA TYR A 166 -3.28 -8.86 -14.54
C TYR A 166 -4.64 -9.41 -14.95
N ARG A 167 -5.57 -8.52 -15.28
CA ARG A 167 -6.92 -8.90 -15.74
C ARG A 167 -6.94 -9.51 -17.15
N ALA A 168 -5.90 -9.27 -17.94
CA ALA A 168 -5.68 -9.92 -19.21
C ALA A 168 -4.32 -10.62 -19.18
N THR A 169 -4.30 -11.92 -19.36
CA THR A 169 -3.08 -12.75 -19.40
C THR A 169 -2.59 -13.03 -20.81
N ALA A 170 -3.40 -12.72 -21.83
CA ALA A 170 -3.03 -12.79 -23.24
C ALA A 170 -3.55 -11.55 -23.97
N ILE A 171 -2.65 -10.77 -24.56
CA ILE A 171 -2.97 -9.59 -25.35
C ILE A 171 -2.33 -9.67 -26.73
N SER A 172 -2.91 -9.03 -27.73
CA SER A 172 -2.39 -9.01 -29.10
C SER A 172 -2.22 -7.59 -29.58
N ALA A 173 -1.04 -7.26 -30.01
CA ALA A 173 -0.75 -6.01 -30.69
C ALA A 173 -1.15 -6.07 -32.17
N THR A 174 -1.51 -4.93 -32.71
CA THR A 174 -1.88 -4.78 -34.13
C THR A 174 -0.71 -4.27 -34.99
N SER A 175 0.39 -3.87 -34.36
CA SER A 175 1.57 -3.35 -35.03
C SER A 175 2.84 -3.61 -34.20
N HIS A 176 4.00 -3.44 -34.83
CA HIS A 176 5.30 -3.53 -34.16
C HIS A 176 5.56 -2.40 -33.15
N ARG A 177 4.86 -1.27 -33.27
CA ARG A 177 4.89 -0.18 -32.28
C ARG A 177 3.72 -0.38 -31.32
N VAL A 178 4.02 -0.84 -30.13
CA VAL A 178 3.04 -1.20 -29.10
C VAL A 178 2.95 -0.09 -28.06
N THR A 179 1.75 0.33 -27.72
CA THR A 179 1.50 1.20 -26.58
C THR A 179 0.63 0.44 -25.58
N LEU A 180 1.14 0.24 -24.37
CA LEU A 180 0.37 -0.26 -23.26
C LEU A 180 -0.14 0.92 -22.43
N TYR A 181 -1.43 0.89 -22.09
CA TYR A 181 -2.03 1.71 -21.07
C TYR A 181 -2.34 0.82 -19.87
N VAL A 182 -1.65 1.02 -18.77
CA VAL A 182 -1.73 0.14 -17.60
C VAL A 182 -2.32 0.90 -16.43
N THR A 183 -3.33 0.31 -15.80
CA THR A 183 -3.99 0.83 -14.60
C THR A 183 -3.68 -0.09 -13.42
N ASN A 184 -3.12 0.44 -12.35
CA ASN A 184 -2.96 -0.26 -11.07
C ASN A 184 -4.11 0.12 -10.13
N GLU A 185 -4.99 -0.83 -9.82
CA GLU A 185 -6.15 -0.67 -8.93
C GLU A 185 -5.89 -1.22 -7.52
N ASP A 186 -4.67 -1.72 -7.26
CA ASP A 186 -4.29 -2.27 -5.97
C ASP A 186 -3.64 -1.22 -5.07
N LEU A 187 -3.64 -1.48 -3.75
CA LEU A 187 -2.94 -0.68 -2.75
C LEU A 187 -1.43 -0.89 -2.74
N PHE A 188 -0.92 -1.78 -3.57
CA PHE A 188 0.49 -2.08 -3.73
C PHE A 188 0.99 -1.61 -5.08
N TRP A 189 2.27 -1.27 -5.14
CA TRP A 189 2.90 -1.00 -6.41
C TRP A 189 3.19 -2.31 -7.15
N HIS A 190 3.12 -2.25 -8.47
CA HIS A 190 3.39 -3.37 -9.37
C HIS A 190 4.37 -2.97 -10.46
N THR A 191 4.72 -3.91 -11.33
CA THR A 191 5.48 -3.60 -12.55
C THR A 191 4.87 -4.31 -13.74
N VAL A 192 5.09 -3.79 -14.96
CA VAL A 192 5.01 -4.55 -16.20
C VAL A 192 6.42 -4.63 -16.77
N THR A 193 6.98 -5.82 -16.73
CA THR A 193 8.34 -6.10 -17.15
C THR A 193 8.32 -7.07 -18.33
N ILE A 194 9.05 -6.75 -19.42
CA ILE A 194 9.28 -7.60 -20.59
C ILE A 194 10.78 -7.61 -20.86
N ASP A 195 11.49 -8.59 -20.31
CA ASP A 195 12.96 -8.63 -20.35
C ASP A 195 13.52 -8.60 -21.77
N GLN A 196 12.91 -9.35 -22.68
CA GLN A 196 13.39 -9.44 -24.08
C GLN A 196 13.31 -8.10 -24.84
N LEU A 197 12.48 -7.16 -24.36
CA LEU A 197 12.27 -5.86 -24.99
C LEU A 197 12.84 -4.71 -24.16
N GLY A 198 13.48 -5.00 -23.01
CA GLY A 198 13.99 -3.99 -22.10
C GLY A 198 12.90 -3.10 -21.48
N VAL A 199 11.66 -3.59 -21.44
CA VAL A 199 10.53 -2.85 -20.85
C VAL A 199 10.48 -3.13 -19.35
N ASP A 200 10.45 -2.07 -18.54
CA ASP A 200 10.28 -2.15 -17.10
C ASP A 200 9.51 -0.91 -16.62
N LEU A 201 8.19 -1.06 -16.53
CA LEU A 201 7.29 0.00 -16.13
C LEU A 201 6.88 -0.19 -14.68
N ALA A 202 7.27 0.74 -13.80
CA ALA A 202 6.78 0.79 -12.43
C ALA A 202 5.36 1.39 -12.40
N LEU A 203 4.50 0.78 -11.60
CA LEU A 203 3.09 1.12 -11.46
C LEU A 203 2.78 1.38 -9.99
N PRO A 204 2.94 2.62 -9.53
CA PRO A 204 2.53 3.03 -8.19
C PRO A 204 1.05 2.76 -7.93
N VAL A 205 0.66 2.80 -6.67
CA VAL A 205 -0.73 2.63 -6.23
C VAL A 205 -1.65 3.59 -7.00
N GLY A 206 -2.73 3.07 -7.56
CA GLY A 206 -3.74 3.85 -8.28
C GLY A 206 -3.26 4.51 -9.57
N SER A 207 -2.06 4.21 -10.05
CA SER A 207 -1.48 4.89 -11.20
C SER A 207 -2.05 4.46 -12.54
N HIS A 208 -2.08 5.41 -13.45
CA HIS A 208 -2.41 5.24 -14.87
C HIS A 208 -1.18 5.57 -15.70
N ARG A 209 -0.56 4.57 -16.32
CA ARG A 209 0.71 4.71 -17.01
C ARG A 209 0.63 4.27 -18.47
N ARG A 210 1.29 5.01 -19.34
CA ARG A 210 1.49 4.63 -20.75
C ARG A 210 2.96 4.36 -21.02
N ILE A 211 3.25 3.29 -21.73
CA ILE A 211 4.58 3.01 -22.27
C ILE A 211 4.46 2.60 -23.73
N THR A 212 5.29 3.18 -24.56
CA THR A 212 5.39 2.83 -25.99
C THR A 212 6.75 2.21 -26.25
N PHE A 213 6.75 1.08 -26.90
CA PHE A 213 7.96 0.36 -27.28
C PHE A 213 7.80 -0.26 -28.67
N SER A 214 8.90 -0.60 -29.31
CA SER A 214 8.91 -1.34 -30.58
C SER A 214 9.30 -2.79 -30.30
N ALA A 215 8.60 -3.73 -30.94
CA ALA A 215 8.87 -5.15 -30.80
C ALA A 215 8.83 -5.84 -32.18
N PRO A 216 9.80 -6.73 -32.49
CA PRO A 216 9.70 -7.63 -33.63
C PRO A 216 8.48 -8.55 -33.54
N SER A 217 8.13 -9.20 -34.66
CA SER A 217 7.09 -10.25 -34.66
C SER A 217 7.46 -11.33 -33.64
N GLY A 218 6.52 -11.73 -32.79
CA GLY A 218 6.77 -12.75 -31.78
C GLY A 218 5.79 -12.74 -30.63
N THR A 219 6.04 -13.62 -29.67
CA THR A 219 5.28 -13.68 -28.42
C THR A 219 6.24 -13.43 -27.26
N TYR A 220 5.92 -12.45 -26.45
CA TYR A 220 6.73 -11.99 -25.33
C TYR A 220 5.99 -12.20 -24.03
N THR A 221 6.69 -12.62 -22.99
CA THR A 221 6.13 -12.73 -21.64
C THR A 221 6.27 -11.40 -20.92
N PHE A 222 5.17 -10.88 -20.39
CA PHE A 222 5.18 -9.79 -19.41
C PHE A 222 4.86 -10.33 -18.02
N TYR A 223 5.46 -9.73 -16.99
CA TYR A 223 5.26 -10.18 -15.62
C TYR A 223 5.51 -9.05 -14.60
N CYS A 224 5.05 -9.24 -13.36
CA CYS A 224 5.41 -8.39 -12.24
C CYS A 224 6.72 -8.87 -11.62
N ARG A 225 7.70 -7.95 -11.50
CA ARG A 225 9.04 -8.23 -10.96
C ARG A 225 9.08 -8.30 -9.44
N ILE A 226 8.03 -7.90 -8.75
CA ILE A 226 7.96 -7.97 -7.29
C ILE A 226 8.10 -9.44 -6.86
N PRO A 227 8.97 -9.72 -5.86
CA PRO A 227 9.15 -11.07 -5.37
C PRO A 227 7.82 -11.73 -4.96
N GLY A 228 7.59 -12.96 -5.41
CA GLY A 228 6.37 -13.69 -5.14
C GLY A 228 5.24 -13.49 -6.15
N HIS A 229 5.10 -12.31 -6.77
CA HIS A 229 3.97 -12.00 -7.64
C HIS A 229 3.93 -12.85 -8.90
N ARG A 230 5.07 -13.04 -9.57
CA ARG A 230 5.16 -13.92 -10.74
C ARG A 230 4.81 -15.37 -10.40
N GLN A 231 5.30 -15.88 -9.27
CA GLN A 231 5.00 -17.22 -8.77
C GLN A 231 3.51 -17.38 -8.42
N ALA A 232 2.87 -16.31 -7.95
CA ALA A 232 1.43 -16.27 -7.70
C ALA A 232 0.59 -16.15 -8.99
N GLY A 233 1.23 -16.10 -10.17
CA GLY A 233 0.55 -16.05 -11.46
C GLY A 233 0.42 -14.67 -12.08
N MET A 234 1.06 -13.63 -11.51
CA MET A 234 1.04 -12.29 -12.11
C MET A 234 1.98 -12.20 -13.31
N GLN A 235 1.58 -12.84 -14.40
CA GLN A 235 2.24 -12.85 -15.69
C GLN A 235 1.26 -13.07 -16.83
N GLY A 236 1.68 -12.75 -18.04
CA GLY A 236 0.91 -12.94 -19.26
C GLY A 236 1.79 -12.90 -20.50
N THR A 237 1.17 -12.93 -21.67
CA THR A 237 1.84 -12.88 -22.96
C THR A 237 1.29 -11.76 -23.84
N ILE A 238 2.17 -11.12 -24.60
CA ILE A 238 1.82 -10.21 -25.68
C ILE A 238 2.29 -10.79 -27.00
N LYS A 239 1.37 -10.90 -27.94
CA LYS A 239 1.67 -11.33 -29.32
C LYS A 239 1.77 -10.08 -30.21
N VAL A 240 2.87 -9.97 -30.93
CA VAL A 240 3.16 -8.93 -31.91
C VAL A 240 3.13 -9.55 -33.30
N PRO A 241 2.45 -8.94 -34.31
CA PRO A 241 2.27 -9.51 -35.64
C PRO A 241 3.56 -9.71 -36.43
#